data_481e006da42bfa10cddad2e8c9a7e7c1
#
_entry.id   481e006da42bfa10cddad2e8c9a7e7c1
#
_cell.length_a   1.000
_cell.length_b   1.000
_cell.length_c   1.000
_cell.angle_alpha   90.00
_cell.angle_beta   90.00
_cell.angle_gamma   90.00
#
_symmetry.space_group_name_H-M   'P 1'
#
loop_
_entity.id
_entity.type
_entity.pdbx_description
1 polymer ?
#
loop_
_entity_poly.entity_id
_entity_poly.type
_entity_poly.pdbx_seq_one_letter_code
_entity_poly.pdbx_strand_id
1 'polypeptide(L)'
;MKRYVALVVRGRVGWTVLFPDFPGAEESGISLHVVLWKAQRLISDRAIIFNSLGVEMPVPMTASEIVSSSSYANAIPFIIAVPRPQDAAGGNVFRFG
;
A
#
# COMPACT_ATOMS: atom_id res chain seq x y z
N MET A 1 11.11 8.55 2.96
CA MET A 1 9.73 8.07 2.75
C MET A 1 9.62 7.40 1.39
N LYS A 2 9.12 6.17 1.39
CA LYS A 2 8.92 5.45 0.14
C LYS A 2 7.48 5.58 -0.30
N ARG A 3 7.28 5.52 -1.62
CA ARG A 3 5.92 5.61 -2.19
C ARG A 3 5.68 4.36 -3.01
N TYR A 4 4.62 3.65 -2.67
CA TYR A 4 4.25 2.42 -3.35
C TYR A 4 2.95 2.60 -4.11
N VAL A 5 2.83 1.90 -5.23
CA VAL A 5 1.61 1.95 -6.00
C VAL A 5 0.65 0.88 -5.46
N ALA A 6 -0.54 1.32 -5.09
CA ALA A 6 -1.64 0.43 -4.74
C ALA A 6 -2.59 0.38 -5.93
N LEU A 7 -2.90 -0.81 -6.38
CA LEU A 7 -3.81 -1.00 -7.50
C LEU A 7 -5.19 -1.34 -6.97
N VAL A 8 -6.17 -0.55 -7.38
CA VAL A 8 -7.54 -0.72 -6.91
C VAL A 8 -8.40 -1.23 -8.05
N VAL A 9 -9.12 -2.30 -7.80
CA VAL A 9 -9.99 -2.92 -8.79
C VAL A 9 -11.40 -2.95 -8.24
N ARG A 10 -12.35 -2.47 -9.03
CA ARG A 10 -13.75 -2.53 -8.65
C ARG A 10 -14.30 -3.90 -8.98
N GLY A 11 -14.90 -4.56 -7.99
CA GLY A 11 -15.54 -5.85 -8.18
C GLY A 11 -17.05 -5.71 -8.21
N ARG A 12 -17.71 -6.83 -8.16
CA ARG A 12 -19.17 -6.87 -8.16
C ARG A 12 -19.78 -6.24 -6.93
N VAL A 13 -19.18 -6.48 -5.79
CA VAL A 13 -19.76 -6.13 -4.51
C VAL A 13 -18.93 -5.10 -3.77
N GLY A 14 -17.81 -4.74 -4.28
CA GLY A 14 -16.95 -3.78 -3.59
C GLY A 14 -15.66 -3.58 -4.33
N TRP A 15 -14.62 -3.32 -3.58
CA TRP A 15 -13.33 -2.96 -4.12
C TRP A 15 -12.25 -3.84 -3.54
N THR A 16 -11.19 -4.08 -4.32
CA THR A 16 -10.01 -4.80 -3.86
C THR A 16 -8.79 -3.94 -4.15
N VAL A 17 -7.86 -3.89 -3.21
CA VAL A 17 -6.60 -3.22 -3.42
C VAL A 17 -5.47 -4.22 -3.26
N LEU A 18 -4.45 -4.10 -4.09
CA LEU A 18 -3.26 -4.93 -3.96
C LEU A 18 -2.01 -4.10 -4.22
N PHE A 19 -0.90 -4.56 -3.69
CA PHE A 19 0.39 -3.90 -3.88
C PHE A 19 1.28 -4.81 -4.73
N PRO A 20 1.57 -4.44 -5.97
CA PRO A 20 2.44 -5.27 -6.82
C PRO A 20 3.82 -5.52 -6.21
N ASP A 21 4.32 -4.58 -5.43
CA ASP A 21 5.64 -4.73 -4.78
C ASP A 21 5.64 -5.70 -3.61
N PHE A 22 4.46 -6.10 -3.15
CA PHE A 22 4.32 -7.00 -2.01
C PHE A 22 3.37 -8.13 -2.37
N PRO A 23 3.87 -9.19 -3.02
CA PRO A 23 3.00 -10.30 -3.43
C PRO A 23 2.20 -10.85 -2.25
N GLY A 24 0.92 -11.01 -2.45
CA GLY A 24 0.02 -11.47 -1.40
C GLY A 24 -0.57 -10.38 -0.53
N ALA A 25 -0.09 -9.14 -0.64
CA ALA A 25 -0.63 -8.02 0.13
C ALA A 25 -1.87 -7.50 -0.57
N GLU A 26 -3.03 -7.84 -0.03
CA GLU A 26 -4.30 -7.58 -0.66
C GLU A 26 -5.38 -7.39 0.39
N GLU A 27 -6.30 -6.45 0.14
CA GLU A 27 -7.42 -6.18 1.04
C GLU A 27 -8.66 -5.86 0.23
N SER A 28 -9.83 -6.08 0.83
CA SER A 28 -11.09 -5.76 0.18
C SER A 28 -11.94 -4.90 1.09
N GLY A 29 -12.82 -4.12 0.48
CA GLY A 29 -13.72 -3.24 1.22
C GLY A 29 -14.94 -2.91 0.39
N ILE A 30 -16.00 -2.46 1.07
CA ILE A 30 -17.28 -2.17 0.42
C ILE A 30 -17.26 -0.83 -0.33
N SER A 31 -16.33 0.04 -0.01
CA SER A 31 -16.20 1.34 -0.67
C SER A 31 -14.73 1.64 -0.97
N LEU A 32 -14.52 2.55 -1.91
CA LEU A 32 -13.18 2.98 -2.25
C LEU A 32 -12.47 3.58 -1.04
N HIS A 33 -13.19 4.40 -0.28
CA HIS A 33 -12.63 5.02 0.92
C HIS A 33 -12.14 3.97 1.92
N VAL A 34 -12.95 2.95 2.17
CA VAL A 34 -12.59 1.91 3.12
C VAL A 34 -11.40 1.10 2.63
N VAL A 35 -11.37 0.74 1.35
CA VAL A 35 -10.28 -0.08 0.84
C VAL A 35 -8.96 0.69 0.82
N LEU A 36 -9.00 2.00 0.56
CA LEU A 36 -7.78 2.80 0.60
C LEU A 36 -7.26 2.96 2.04
N TRP A 37 -8.17 3.08 2.99
CA TRP A 37 -7.79 3.11 4.40
C TRP A 37 -7.12 1.80 4.82
N LYS A 38 -7.69 0.68 4.38
CA LYS A 38 -7.10 -0.63 4.67
C LYS A 38 -5.73 -0.78 3.99
N ALA A 39 -5.59 -0.24 2.79
CA ALA A 39 -4.31 -0.28 2.07
C ALA A 39 -3.23 0.47 2.84
N GLN A 40 -3.57 1.64 3.36
CA GLN A 40 -2.63 2.43 4.14
C GLN A 40 -2.17 1.65 5.38
N ARG A 41 -3.09 1.02 6.07
CA ARG A 41 -2.76 0.21 7.23
C ARG A 41 -1.90 -0.99 6.86
N LEU A 42 -2.27 -1.67 5.80
CA LEU A 42 -1.56 -2.86 5.35
C LEU A 42 -0.10 -2.56 5.04
N ILE A 43 0.15 -1.51 4.28
CA ILE A 43 1.52 -1.18 3.89
C ILE A 43 2.33 -0.65 5.08
N SER A 44 1.68 0.07 5.98
CA SER A 44 2.36 0.57 7.18
C SER A 44 2.77 -0.58 8.09
N ASP A 45 1.92 -1.58 8.24
CA ASP A 45 2.23 -2.76 9.03
C ASP A 45 3.39 -3.54 8.42
N ARG A 46 3.42 -3.65 7.09
CA ARG A 46 4.53 -4.32 6.41
C ARG A 46 5.84 -3.58 6.64
N ALA A 47 5.80 -2.25 6.63
CA ALA A 47 7.00 -1.46 6.88
C ALA A 47 7.56 -1.73 8.28
N ILE A 48 6.68 -1.84 9.26
CA ILE A 48 7.09 -2.13 10.64
C ILE A 48 7.74 -3.50 10.71
N ILE A 49 7.14 -4.49 10.06
CA ILE A 49 7.67 -5.85 10.07
C ILE A 49 9.05 -5.90 9.42
N PHE A 50 9.20 -5.29 8.25
CA PHE A 50 10.48 -5.28 7.56
C PHE A 50 11.56 -4.60 8.42
N ASN A 51 11.19 -3.48 9.05
CA ASN A 51 12.12 -2.78 9.93
C ASN A 51 12.54 -3.62 11.12
N SER A 52 11.60 -4.34 11.73
CA SER A 52 11.92 -5.15 12.90
C SER A 52 12.78 -6.35 12.55
N LEU A 53 12.71 -6.82 11.31
CA LEU A 53 13.55 -7.91 10.83
C LEU A 53 14.90 -7.44 10.30
N GLY A 54 15.10 -6.12 10.23
CA GLY A 54 16.33 -5.57 9.66
C GLY A 54 16.44 -5.79 8.16
N VAL A 55 15.31 -5.94 7.48
CA VAL A 55 15.26 -6.19 6.04
C VAL A 55 14.73 -4.93 5.35
N GLU A 56 15.38 -4.56 4.25
CA GLU A 56 14.93 -3.41 3.49
C GLU A 56 13.64 -3.73 2.74
N MET A 57 12.78 -2.72 2.66
CA MET A 57 11.57 -2.84 1.86
C MET A 57 11.91 -2.85 0.38
N PRO A 58 11.09 -3.49 -0.45
CA PRO A 58 11.32 -3.52 -1.89
C PRO A 58 11.47 -2.13 -2.48
N VAL A 59 12.22 -2.03 -3.57
CA VAL A 59 12.28 -0.79 -4.34
C VAL A 59 10.95 -0.63 -5.06
N PRO A 60 10.26 0.50 -4.87
CA PRO A 60 8.94 0.66 -5.48
C PRO A 60 8.98 0.68 -7.00
N MET A 61 8.04 -0.01 -7.63
CA MET A 61 7.82 0.12 -9.06
C MET A 61 7.14 1.45 -9.32
N THR A 62 7.40 2.02 -10.50
CA THR A 62 6.72 3.25 -10.88
C THR A 62 5.31 2.93 -11.38
N ALA A 63 4.44 3.94 -11.35
CA ALA A 63 3.09 3.77 -11.87
C ALA A 63 3.11 3.39 -13.36
N SER A 64 4.02 4.00 -14.13
CA SER A 64 4.08 3.69 -15.56
C SER A 64 4.54 2.26 -15.83
N GLU A 65 5.44 1.72 -15.02
CA GLU A 65 5.84 0.31 -15.15
C GLU A 65 4.66 -0.61 -14.90
N ILE A 66 3.86 -0.26 -13.90
CA ILE A 66 2.73 -1.10 -13.51
C ILE A 66 1.60 -1.04 -14.54
N VAL A 67 1.25 0.15 -15.01
CA VAL A 67 0.16 0.28 -15.99
C VAL A 67 0.54 -0.27 -17.36
N SER A 68 1.82 -0.45 -17.62
CA SER A 68 2.26 -1.09 -18.86
C SER A 68 1.99 -2.59 -18.84
N SER A 69 1.75 -3.16 -17.68
CA SER A 69 1.47 -4.59 -17.54
C SER A 69 0.02 -4.86 -17.91
N SER A 70 -0.20 -5.82 -18.81
CA SER A 70 -1.55 -6.19 -19.20
C SER A 70 -2.33 -6.81 -18.04
N SER A 71 -1.63 -7.33 -17.03
CA SER A 71 -2.28 -7.94 -15.87
C SER A 71 -3.10 -6.95 -15.06
N TYR A 72 -2.79 -5.66 -15.18
CA TYR A 72 -3.43 -4.64 -14.36
C TYR A 72 -4.17 -3.59 -15.20
N ALA A 73 -4.61 -3.98 -16.39
CA ALA A 73 -5.20 -3.04 -17.34
C ALA A 73 -6.44 -2.31 -16.81
N ASN A 74 -7.20 -2.97 -15.95
CA ASN A 74 -8.44 -2.40 -15.43
C ASN A 74 -8.29 -1.84 -14.01
N ALA A 75 -7.08 -1.78 -13.50
CA ALA A 75 -6.84 -1.30 -12.15
C ALA A 75 -6.57 0.20 -12.17
N ILE A 76 -6.96 0.86 -11.07
CA ILE A 76 -6.70 2.28 -10.88
C ILE A 76 -5.52 2.40 -9.92
N PRO A 77 -4.41 3.03 -10.35
CA PRO A 77 -3.26 3.17 -9.46
C PRO A 77 -3.42 4.34 -8.50
N PHE A 78 -3.05 4.10 -7.25
CA PHE A 78 -2.97 5.13 -6.22
C PHE A 78 -1.57 5.10 -5.64
N ILE A 79 -1.01 6.26 -5.34
CA ILE A 79 0.31 6.35 -4.72
C ILE A 79 0.12 6.46 -3.22
N ILE A 80 0.70 5.54 -2.49
CA ILE A 80 0.61 5.56 -1.02
C ILE A 80 2.00 5.76 -0.45
N ALA A 81 2.15 6.83 0.32
CA ALA A 81 3.41 7.14 0.97
C ALA A 81 3.52 6.39 2.28
N VAL A 82 4.67 5.80 2.51
CA VAL A 82 4.91 5.02 3.73
C VAL A 82 6.05 5.69 4.48
N PRO A 83 5.75 6.32 5.62
CA PRO A 83 6.83 6.90 6.43
C PRO A 83 7.68 5.79 7.01
N ARG A 84 8.95 6.08 7.25
CA ARG A 84 9.82 5.11 7.89
C ARG A 84 9.30 4.86 9.30
N PRO A 85 9.40 3.61 9.79
CA PRO A 85 8.89 3.30 11.12
C PRO A 85 9.43 4.19 12.24
N GLN A 86 10.69 4.59 12.17
CA GLN A 86 11.26 5.47 13.17
C GLN A 86 10.65 6.87 13.12
N ASP A 87 10.22 7.32 11.94
CA ASP A 87 9.54 8.60 11.82
C ASP A 87 8.16 8.54 12.46
N ALA A 88 7.47 7.43 12.25
CA ALA A 88 6.15 7.22 12.84
C ALA A 88 6.24 7.15 14.36
N ALA A 89 7.27 6.49 14.87
CA ALA A 89 7.45 6.35 16.31
C ALA A 89 7.79 7.68 16.97
N GLY A 90 8.46 8.55 16.27
CA GLY A 90 8.83 9.86 16.81
C GLY A 90 7.72 10.88 16.73
N GLY A 91 6.74 10.57 16.10
CA GLY A 91 5.66 11.49 15.94
C GLY A 91 4.82 11.56 17.15
N ASN A 92 4.97 11.36 17.40
CA ASN A 92 4.17 11.42 18.02
C ASN A 92 3.23 11.21 18.04
N VAL A 93 3.53 10.88 18.08
CA VAL A 93 2.94 10.36 17.92
C VAL A 93 1.77 10.25 18.22
N PHE A 94 1.42 10.10 18.35
CA PHE A 94 0.46 9.90 18.35
C PHE A 94 -0.43 10.35 18.76
N ARG A 95 -0.31 10.88 18.80
CA ARG A 95 -1.02 11.34 18.80
C ARG A 95 -2.00 11.28 18.02
N PHE A 96 -2.06 10.81 17.66
CA PHE A 96 -2.90 10.66 16.94
C PHE A 96 -3.47 9.82 17.16
N GLY A 97 -3.14 9.97 17.77
CA GLY A 97 -3.58 9.56 18.01
C GLY A 97 -3.64 9.17 17.71
#